data_b8148450b2aa2fe616fc78e3c7958893
#
_entry.id   b8148450b2aa2fe616fc78e3c7958893
#
_cell.length_a   1.000
_cell.length_b   1.000
_cell.length_c   1.000
_cell.angle_alpha   90.00
_cell.angle_beta   90.00
_cell.angle_gamma   90.00
#
_symmetry.space_group_name_H-M   'P 1'
#
loop_
_entity.id
_entity.type
_entity.pdbx_description
1 polymer ?
#
loop_
_entity_poly.entity_id
_entity_poly.type
_entity_poly.pdbx_seq_one_letter_code
_entity_poly.pdbx_strand_id
1 'polypeptide(L)'
;MLALFALPMSTQSINARDSAENLNTLLEPILKKFDLPALAGAIVTSKGLAAVGAVGVRKYGTDTPVTVNDQFHLGSDTKAMTATLLATLVEEGKLSWTTTLEQAFPELVSKMNPTHRKVTLGQLLSHRAGFTDDSWPKGKTFGDMYALPGTPREQRAAYVAMVLTEPPAAEPGSKYLYSNRSYAVAGAIAEKVANDSWESLMQKRIFQPLGMQTCGFGAMGTPGNTDAKKIDQPWQHKLLLTWHRPIEPGPQADNPPVIGPAGTVHCSIIDWGKFLTAHLRGEQGLPGILKPETFKRLHTPPYGDYAFGWLVLDRPWAGGRVFNHAGSNTMNYAVVWMAPAKDFAVLVMTNQGDTFDACDAAATALILHTK
;
A
#
# COMPACT_ATOMS: atom_id res chain seq x y z
N MET A 1 35.62 -44.28 -27.90
CA MET A 1 35.57 -43.01 -27.10
C MET A 1 34.93 -41.94 -27.92
N LEU A 2 33.59 -41.76 -27.82
CA LEU A 2 32.91 -40.64 -28.45
C LEU A 2 32.68 -39.57 -27.39
N ALA A 3 33.29 -38.39 -27.61
CA ALA A 3 33.06 -37.22 -26.79
C ALA A 3 31.77 -36.49 -27.23
N LEU A 4 30.75 -36.48 -26.37
CA LEU A 4 29.58 -35.66 -26.54
C LEU A 4 29.93 -34.21 -26.11
N PHE A 5 29.95 -33.30 -27.08
CA PHE A 5 29.95 -31.88 -26.84
C PHE A 5 28.54 -31.43 -26.49
N ALA A 6 28.30 -31.10 -25.24
CA ALA A 6 27.08 -30.38 -24.82
C ALA A 6 27.25 -28.91 -25.14
N LEU A 7 26.46 -28.38 -26.06
CA LEU A 7 26.32 -26.93 -26.29
C LEU A 7 25.60 -26.29 -25.14
N PRO A 8 26.04 -25.13 -24.61
CA PRO A 8 25.30 -24.41 -23.59
C PRO A 8 24.05 -23.79 -24.23
N MET A 9 22.86 -24.22 -23.79
CA MET A 9 21.63 -23.50 -24.04
C MET A 9 21.68 -22.20 -23.22
N SER A 10 21.93 -21.07 -23.90
CA SER A 10 21.71 -19.75 -23.33
C SER A 10 20.21 -19.52 -23.24
N THR A 11 19.65 -19.72 -22.06
CA THR A 11 18.31 -19.21 -21.75
C THR A 11 18.42 -17.68 -21.61
N GLN A 12 18.21 -16.96 -22.71
CA GLN A 12 17.88 -15.54 -22.62
C GLN A 12 16.56 -15.43 -21.86
N SER A 13 16.62 -14.97 -20.63
CA SER A 13 15.46 -14.47 -19.91
C SER A 13 14.96 -13.22 -20.64
N ILE A 14 13.95 -13.35 -21.48
CA ILE A 14 13.22 -12.23 -22.05
C ILE A 14 12.71 -11.44 -20.83
N ASN A 15 13.22 -10.23 -20.65
CA ASN A 15 12.72 -9.34 -19.60
C ASN A 15 11.21 -9.16 -19.79
N ALA A 16 10.40 -9.44 -18.80
CA ALA A 16 8.94 -9.26 -18.84
C ALA A 16 8.52 -7.82 -19.20
N ARG A 17 9.46 -6.85 -19.13
CA ARG A 17 9.28 -5.46 -19.58
C ARG A 17 9.18 -5.31 -21.09
N ASP A 18 9.92 -6.12 -21.86
CA ASP A 18 10.00 -5.97 -23.33
C ASP A 18 8.75 -6.55 -24.02
N SER A 19 7.88 -7.26 -23.28
CA SER A 19 6.65 -7.86 -23.79
C SER A 19 5.37 -7.17 -23.28
N ALA A 20 5.44 -6.22 -22.32
CA ALA A 20 4.26 -5.53 -21.80
C ALA A 20 3.76 -4.47 -22.78
N GLU A 21 2.45 -4.40 -22.97
CA GLU A 21 1.80 -3.40 -23.82
C GLU A 21 1.97 -1.99 -23.23
N ASN A 22 2.16 -0.99 -24.11
CA ASN A 22 2.30 0.40 -23.71
C ASN A 22 0.93 1.10 -23.59
N LEU A 23 0.60 1.60 -22.40
CA LEU A 23 -0.66 2.26 -22.11
C LEU A 23 -0.63 3.80 -22.25
N ASN A 24 0.45 4.41 -22.69
CA ASN A 24 0.58 5.88 -22.72
C ASN A 24 -0.53 6.53 -23.56
N THR A 25 -0.88 5.98 -24.72
CA THR A 25 -1.97 6.47 -25.56
C THR A 25 -3.34 6.43 -24.90
N LEU A 26 -3.55 5.49 -23.98
CA LEU A 26 -4.78 5.39 -23.18
C LEU A 26 -4.80 6.40 -22.02
N LEU A 27 -3.65 6.66 -21.41
CA LEU A 27 -3.52 7.52 -20.23
C LEU A 27 -3.43 9.02 -20.57
N GLU A 28 -2.80 9.39 -21.70
CA GLU A 28 -2.63 10.80 -22.08
C GLU A 28 -3.91 11.63 -22.17
N PRO A 29 -5.01 11.17 -22.77
CA PRO A 29 -6.26 11.92 -22.79
C PRO A 29 -6.83 12.19 -21.39
N ILE A 30 -6.64 11.25 -20.46
CA ILE A 30 -7.10 11.36 -19.08
C ILE A 30 -6.22 12.38 -18.33
N LEU A 31 -4.90 12.27 -18.44
CA LEU A 31 -3.96 13.24 -17.88
C LEU A 31 -4.34 14.67 -18.29
N LYS A 32 -4.59 14.90 -19.59
CA LYS A 32 -4.95 16.21 -20.14
C LYS A 32 -6.33 16.68 -19.67
N LYS A 33 -7.33 15.79 -19.67
CA LYS A 33 -8.70 16.12 -19.24
C LYS A 33 -8.77 16.60 -17.80
N PHE A 34 -7.98 15.98 -16.91
CA PHE A 34 -7.99 16.29 -15.50
C PHE A 34 -6.81 17.16 -15.04
N ASP A 35 -6.03 17.66 -16.00
CA ASP A 35 -4.88 18.53 -15.76
C ASP A 35 -3.95 18.00 -14.66
N LEU A 36 -3.55 16.71 -14.78
CA LEU A 36 -2.67 16.07 -13.79
C LEU A 36 -1.20 16.36 -14.10
N PRO A 37 -0.32 16.52 -13.08
CA PRO A 37 1.12 16.56 -13.32
C PRO A 37 1.65 15.24 -13.88
N ALA A 38 1.24 14.09 -13.31
CA ALA A 38 1.58 12.77 -13.80
C ALA A 38 0.48 11.74 -13.52
N LEU A 39 0.43 10.73 -14.38
CA LEU A 39 -0.46 9.58 -14.25
C LEU A 39 0.28 8.32 -14.70
N ALA A 40 0.27 7.27 -13.86
CA ALA A 40 0.77 5.95 -14.21
C ALA A 40 -0.35 4.91 -14.08
N GLY A 41 -0.35 3.93 -14.98
CA GLY A 41 -1.33 2.85 -15.00
C GLY A 41 -0.71 1.51 -15.38
N ALA A 42 -1.20 0.41 -14.82
CA ALA A 42 -0.79 -0.94 -15.18
C ALA A 42 -1.95 -1.92 -15.16
N ILE A 43 -1.82 -2.98 -15.95
CA ILE A 43 -2.63 -4.19 -15.92
C ILE A 43 -1.70 -5.35 -15.61
N VAL A 44 -2.03 -6.11 -14.56
CA VAL A 44 -1.29 -7.32 -14.18
C VAL A 44 -2.20 -8.52 -14.13
N THR A 45 -1.63 -9.70 -14.31
CA THR A 45 -2.31 -11.00 -14.21
C THR A 45 -1.55 -11.89 -13.21
N SER A 46 -2.02 -13.08 -12.96
CA SER A 46 -1.27 -14.12 -12.22
C SER A 46 0.06 -14.51 -12.88
N LYS A 47 0.25 -14.15 -14.15
CA LYS A 47 1.50 -14.38 -14.91
C LYS A 47 2.48 -13.21 -14.84
N GLY A 48 2.04 -12.05 -14.31
CA GLY A 48 2.84 -10.84 -14.17
C GLY A 48 2.26 -9.64 -14.93
N LEU A 49 3.14 -8.71 -15.28
CA LEU A 49 2.80 -7.46 -15.96
C LEU A 49 2.31 -7.75 -17.39
N ALA A 50 1.09 -7.31 -17.70
CA ALA A 50 0.50 -7.42 -19.03
C ALA A 50 0.61 -6.11 -19.83
N ALA A 51 0.33 -4.97 -19.18
CA ALA A 51 0.40 -3.67 -19.81
C ALA A 51 0.82 -2.59 -18.79
N VAL A 52 1.53 -1.54 -19.23
CA VAL A 52 1.99 -0.47 -18.35
C VAL A 52 2.21 0.83 -19.11
N GLY A 53 1.97 1.96 -18.45
CA GLY A 53 2.27 3.29 -18.98
C GLY A 53 2.48 4.31 -17.88
N ALA A 54 3.19 5.37 -18.21
CA ALA A 54 3.35 6.55 -17.37
C ALA A 54 3.47 7.79 -18.27
N VAL A 55 2.69 8.81 -17.96
CA VAL A 55 2.59 10.05 -18.75
C VAL A 55 2.62 11.27 -17.84
N GLY A 56 3.07 12.41 -18.38
CA GLY A 56 3.23 13.66 -17.65
C GLY A 56 4.64 13.88 -17.13
N VAL A 57 4.78 14.69 -16.07
CA VAL A 57 6.06 15.19 -15.58
C VAL A 57 6.27 14.90 -14.10
N ARG A 58 7.52 14.72 -13.69
CA ARG A 58 7.87 14.49 -12.28
C ARG A 58 7.49 15.66 -11.37
N LYS A 59 7.55 16.88 -11.88
CA LYS A 59 7.19 18.09 -11.16
C LYS A 59 6.47 19.06 -12.08
N TYR A 60 5.32 19.56 -11.66
CA TYR A 60 4.56 20.56 -12.40
C TYR A 60 5.43 21.82 -12.67
N GLY A 61 5.37 22.33 -13.91
CA GLY A 61 6.18 23.44 -14.36
C GLY A 61 7.61 23.08 -14.79
N THR A 62 7.89 21.79 -14.97
CA THR A 62 9.17 21.30 -15.55
C THR A 62 8.90 20.34 -16.71
N ASP A 63 9.93 20.04 -17.50
CA ASP A 63 9.83 19.13 -18.65
C ASP A 63 10.38 17.72 -18.35
N THR A 64 10.71 17.41 -17.09
CA THR A 64 11.25 16.09 -16.72
C THR A 64 10.13 15.05 -16.74
N PRO A 65 10.12 14.13 -17.72
CA PRO A 65 9.03 13.18 -17.86
C PRO A 65 9.05 12.15 -16.73
N VAL A 66 7.87 11.67 -16.34
CA VAL A 66 7.75 10.47 -15.51
C VAL A 66 8.00 9.21 -16.34
N THR A 67 8.39 8.15 -15.66
CA THR A 67 8.60 6.83 -16.24
C THR A 67 7.87 5.76 -15.40
N VAL A 68 7.67 4.59 -15.96
CA VAL A 68 7.10 3.43 -15.26
C VAL A 68 7.96 2.92 -14.08
N ASN A 69 9.19 3.41 -13.96
CA ASN A 69 10.11 3.08 -12.88
C ASN A 69 10.10 4.11 -11.74
N ASP A 70 9.41 5.22 -11.94
CA ASP A 70 9.31 6.27 -10.93
C ASP A 70 8.44 5.82 -9.78
N GLN A 71 8.79 6.29 -8.59
CA GLN A 71 8.09 5.98 -7.35
C GLN A 71 6.88 6.90 -7.18
N PHE A 72 5.76 6.32 -6.79
CA PHE A 72 4.56 7.04 -6.39
C PHE A 72 4.12 6.59 -5.02
N HIS A 73 3.57 7.49 -4.24
CA HIS A 73 3.08 7.18 -2.91
C HIS A 73 1.74 6.43 -2.97
N LEU A 74 1.66 5.32 -2.23
CA LEU A 74 0.49 4.44 -2.25
C LEU A 74 -0.58 4.80 -1.22
N GLY A 75 -0.26 5.69 -0.27
CA GLY A 75 -1.20 5.99 0.80
C GLY A 75 -1.73 4.73 1.48
N SER A 76 -3.03 4.67 1.67
CA SER A 76 -3.69 3.56 2.38
C SER A 76 -3.64 2.19 1.70
N ASP A 77 -3.20 2.07 0.44
CA ASP A 77 -2.91 0.76 -0.16
C ASP A 77 -1.77 0.03 0.57
N THR A 78 -0.96 0.75 1.35
CA THR A 78 -0.02 0.21 2.35
C THR A 78 -0.67 -0.80 3.29
N LYS A 79 -1.96 -0.63 3.61
CA LYS A 79 -2.69 -1.49 4.57
C LYS A 79 -2.73 -2.94 4.12
N ALA A 80 -2.95 -3.20 2.85
CA ALA A 80 -2.93 -4.56 2.30
C ALA A 80 -1.55 -5.20 2.48
N MET A 81 -0.47 -4.43 2.29
CA MET A 81 0.90 -4.92 2.49
C MET A 81 1.20 -5.20 3.96
N THR A 82 0.75 -4.33 4.88
CA THR A 82 0.88 -4.55 6.34
C THR A 82 0.11 -5.80 6.79
N ALA A 83 -1.09 -6.02 6.27
CA ALA A 83 -1.86 -7.22 6.56
C ALA A 83 -1.16 -8.48 6.02
N THR A 84 -0.57 -8.41 4.83
CA THR A 84 0.21 -9.51 4.24
C THR A 84 1.48 -9.80 5.06
N LEU A 85 2.18 -8.76 5.55
CA LEU A 85 3.29 -8.92 6.49
C LEU A 85 2.85 -9.68 7.76
N LEU A 86 1.76 -9.27 8.38
CA LEU A 86 1.23 -9.93 9.59
C LEU A 86 0.82 -11.38 9.31
N ALA A 87 0.30 -11.66 8.11
CA ALA A 87 -0.03 -13.01 7.66
C ALA A 87 1.20 -13.91 7.63
N THR A 88 2.39 -13.42 7.27
CA THR A 88 3.64 -14.21 7.36
C THR A 88 3.94 -14.64 8.78
N LEU A 89 3.71 -13.76 9.75
CA LEU A 89 3.92 -14.07 11.19
C LEU A 89 2.86 -15.03 11.73
N VAL A 90 1.66 -14.99 11.20
CA VAL A 90 0.60 -15.96 11.52
C VAL A 90 0.94 -17.34 10.98
N GLU A 91 1.43 -17.45 9.73
CA GLU A 91 1.88 -18.73 9.15
C GLU A 91 3.07 -19.36 9.91
N GLU A 92 3.94 -18.51 10.48
CA GLU A 92 5.02 -18.93 11.34
C GLU A 92 4.57 -19.35 12.75
N GLY A 93 3.28 -19.23 13.06
CA GLY A 93 2.74 -19.53 14.40
C GLY A 93 3.13 -18.53 15.48
N LYS A 94 3.71 -17.39 15.11
CA LYS A 94 4.11 -16.32 16.05
C LYS A 94 2.94 -15.44 16.48
N LEU A 95 1.91 -15.38 15.66
CA LEU A 95 0.66 -14.63 15.87
C LEU A 95 -0.55 -15.51 15.52
N SER A 96 -1.70 -15.07 15.97
CA SER A 96 -3.02 -15.54 15.52
C SER A 96 -3.88 -14.33 15.16
N TRP A 97 -4.84 -14.52 14.26
CA TRP A 97 -5.86 -13.50 13.99
C TRP A 97 -6.68 -13.13 15.22
N THR A 98 -6.68 -14.01 16.23
CA THR A 98 -7.34 -13.83 17.52
C THR A 98 -6.40 -13.33 18.62
N THR A 99 -5.12 -13.10 18.34
CA THR A 99 -4.18 -12.48 19.31
C THR A 99 -4.74 -11.15 19.78
N THR A 100 -4.91 -10.98 21.09
CA THR A 100 -5.51 -9.79 21.71
C THR A 100 -4.45 -8.73 22.03
N LEU A 101 -4.88 -7.48 22.21
CA LEU A 101 -3.97 -6.39 22.58
C LEU A 101 -3.31 -6.62 23.95
N GLU A 102 -4.00 -7.20 24.91
CA GLU A 102 -3.39 -7.55 26.21
C GLU A 102 -2.31 -8.64 26.09
N GLN A 103 -2.45 -9.56 25.14
CA GLN A 103 -1.43 -10.56 24.84
C GLN A 103 -0.22 -9.96 24.09
N ALA A 104 -0.50 -9.04 23.16
CA ALA A 104 0.55 -8.40 22.38
C ALA A 104 1.34 -7.35 23.19
N PHE A 105 0.69 -6.64 24.10
CA PHE A 105 1.27 -5.56 24.90
C PHE A 105 1.03 -5.76 26.40
N PRO A 106 1.54 -6.85 27.02
CA PRO A 106 1.32 -7.14 28.44
C PRO A 106 1.81 -6.04 29.38
N GLU A 107 2.87 -5.31 29.00
CA GLU A 107 3.42 -4.18 29.75
C GLU A 107 2.51 -2.95 29.75
N LEU A 108 1.59 -2.82 28.80
CA LEU A 108 0.65 -1.70 28.72
C LEU A 108 -0.69 -1.99 29.40
N VAL A 109 -0.97 -3.23 29.80
CA VAL A 109 -2.29 -3.67 30.34
C VAL A 109 -2.77 -2.82 31.50
N SER A 110 -1.88 -2.41 32.39
CA SER A 110 -2.25 -1.58 33.56
C SER A 110 -2.69 -0.16 33.20
N LYS A 111 -2.23 0.37 32.05
CA LYS A 111 -2.56 1.70 31.55
C LYS A 111 -3.58 1.66 30.41
N MET A 112 -3.74 0.50 29.79
CA MET A 112 -4.65 0.30 28.65
C MET A 112 -6.11 0.45 29.09
N ASN A 113 -6.91 1.18 28.32
CA ASN A 113 -8.35 1.20 28.53
C ASN A 113 -8.89 -0.25 28.54
N PRO A 114 -9.65 -0.64 29.57
CA PRO A 114 -10.11 -2.03 29.72
C PRO A 114 -10.84 -2.60 28.49
N THR A 115 -11.58 -1.77 27.77
CA THR A 115 -12.32 -2.17 26.56
C THR A 115 -11.39 -2.60 25.42
N HIS A 116 -10.17 -2.07 25.36
CA HIS A 116 -9.21 -2.45 24.31
C HIS A 116 -8.52 -3.81 24.57
N ARG A 117 -8.48 -4.30 25.80
CA ARG A 117 -7.69 -5.49 26.18
C ARG A 117 -8.00 -6.70 25.30
N LYS A 118 -9.26 -6.92 24.98
CA LYS A 118 -9.76 -8.08 24.20
C LYS A 118 -9.84 -7.80 22.69
N VAL A 119 -9.50 -6.60 22.22
CA VAL A 119 -9.43 -6.32 20.79
C VAL A 119 -8.42 -7.24 20.13
N THR A 120 -8.83 -7.90 19.05
CA THR A 120 -8.01 -8.87 18.33
C THR A 120 -7.30 -8.27 17.13
N LEU A 121 -6.23 -8.92 16.64
CA LEU A 121 -5.55 -8.58 15.41
C LEU A 121 -6.53 -8.51 14.21
N GLY A 122 -7.45 -9.48 14.12
CA GLY A 122 -8.47 -9.48 13.07
C GLY A 122 -9.41 -8.28 13.13
N GLN A 123 -9.76 -7.81 14.32
CA GLN A 123 -10.58 -6.60 14.50
C GLN A 123 -9.81 -5.32 14.12
N LEU A 124 -8.50 -5.26 14.41
CA LEU A 124 -7.65 -4.15 13.94
C LEU A 124 -7.64 -4.08 12.41
N LEU A 125 -7.31 -5.18 11.75
CA LEU A 125 -7.15 -5.23 10.28
C LEU A 125 -8.47 -5.05 9.51
N SER A 126 -9.61 -5.33 10.14
CA SER A 126 -10.94 -5.13 9.55
C SER A 126 -11.64 -3.84 9.99
N HIS A 127 -10.91 -2.92 10.62
CA HIS A 127 -11.46 -1.64 11.13
C HIS A 127 -12.65 -1.78 12.08
N ARG A 128 -12.59 -2.81 12.94
CA ARG A 128 -13.63 -3.11 13.96
C ARG A 128 -13.07 -3.09 15.39
N ALA A 129 -11.91 -2.47 15.58
CA ALA A 129 -11.30 -2.33 16.89
C ALA A 129 -11.95 -1.26 17.78
N GLY A 130 -12.87 -0.47 17.23
CA GLY A 130 -13.51 0.63 17.96
C GLY A 130 -12.66 1.91 18.04
N PHE A 131 -11.54 1.99 17.32
CA PHE A 131 -10.77 3.24 17.24
C PHE A 131 -11.48 4.27 16.37
N THR A 132 -11.29 5.57 16.70
CA THR A 132 -11.77 6.68 15.89
C THR A 132 -11.07 6.74 14.52
N ASP A 133 -11.67 7.43 13.56
CA ASP A 133 -11.08 7.80 12.27
C ASP A 133 -9.99 8.89 12.39
N ASP A 134 -9.99 9.67 13.49
CA ASP A 134 -8.89 10.59 13.79
C ASP A 134 -7.58 9.82 13.97
N SER A 135 -6.56 10.21 13.22
CA SER A 135 -5.24 9.57 13.28
C SER A 135 -4.41 9.99 14.50
N TRP A 136 -4.77 11.11 15.15
CA TRP A 136 -3.94 11.66 16.23
C TRP A 136 -4.55 11.39 17.61
N PRO A 137 -3.72 11.07 18.64
CA PRO A 137 -4.19 10.98 20.01
C PRO A 137 -4.80 12.32 20.48
N LYS A 138 -5.75 12.24 21.40
CA LYS A 138 -6.47 13.42 21.90
C LYS A 138 -5.53 14.52 22.36
N GLY A 139 -5.73 15.72 21.83
CA GLY A 139 -4.90 16.89 22.14
C GLY A 139 -3.54 16.90 21.46
N LYS A 140 -3.29 15.99 20.52
CA LYS A 140 -2.08 15.94 19.69
C LYS A 140 -2.39 16.36 18.25
N THR A 141 -1.37 16.88 17.59
CA THR A 141 -1.41 17.33 16.20
C THR A 141 -0.50 16.48 15.33
N PHE A 142 -0.62 16.66 14.02
CA PHE A 142 0.32 16.11 13.04
C PHE A 142 1.79 16.45 13.37
N GLY A 143 2.06 17.73 13.76
CA GLY A 143 3.40 18.17 14.15
C GLY A 143 3.93 17.48 15.40
N ASP A 144 3.07 17.24 16.40
CA ASP A 144 3.47 16.51 17.62
C ASP A 144 3.95 15.09 17.31
N MET A 145 3.37 14.43 16.30
CA MET A 145 3.75 13.07 15.92
C MET A 145 5.11 13.03 15.23
N TYR A 146 5.45 14.05 14.45
CA TYR A 146 6.81 14.19 13.88
C TYR A 146 7.86 14.55 14.94
N ALA A 147 7.46 15.25 15.98
CA ALA A 147 8.36 15.67 17.06
C ALA A 147 8.65 14.57 18.08
N LEU A 148 8.02 13.38 17.96
CA LEU A 148 8.34 12.25 18.83
C LEU A 148 9.81 11.86 18.68
N PRO A 149 10.54 11.67 19.79
CA PRO A 149 11.96 11.32 19.74
C PRO A 149 12.15 9.84 19.34
N GLY A 150 13.36 9.52 18.87
CA GLY A 150 13.79 8.16 18.59
C GLY A 150 13.54 7.69 17.15
N THR A 151 13.74 6.41 16.94
CA THR A 151 13.51 5.72 15.68
C THR A 151 12.02 5.59 15.36
N PRO A 152 11.61 5.35 14.11
CA PRO A 152 10.21 5.10 13.75
C PRO A 152 9.53 4.05 14.64
N ARG A 153 10.24 2.98 15.01
CA ARG A 153 9.75 1.93 15.90
C ARG A 153 9.47 2.48 17.32
N GLU A 154 10.38 3.26 17.88
CA GLU A 154 10.22 3.86 19.21
C GLU A 154 9.10 4.91 19.22
N GLN A 155 9.02 5.75 18.19
CA GLN A 155 7.92 6.70 18.00
C GLN A 155 6.57 5.97 17.91
N ARG A 156 6.49 4.86 17.18
CA ARG A 156 5.28 4.05 17.04
C ARG A 156 4.89 3.39 18.37
N ALA A 157 5.86 2.89 19.14
CA ALA A 157 5.60 2.34 20.48
C ALA A 157 5.02 3.41 21.42
N ALA A 158 5.58 4.62 21.42
CA ALA A 158 5.06 5.76 22.19
C ALA A 158 3.65 6.16 21.74
N TYR A 159 3.41 6.21 20.44
CA TYR A 159 2.10 6.50 19.86
C TYR A 159 1.05 5.45 20.29
N VAL A 160 1.38 4.17 20.18
CA VAL A 160 0.48 3.07 20.59
C VAL A 160 0.15 3.14 22.07
N ALA A 161 1.13 3.45 22.93
CA ALA A 161 0.90 3.64 24.35
C ALA A 161 -0.11 4.77 24.63
N MET A 162 -0.07 5.87 23.86
CA MET A 162 -1.07 6.96 23.98
C MET A 162 -2.45 6.49 23.48
N VAL A 163 -2.53 5.89 22.28
CA VAL A 163 -3.80 5.46 21.68
C VAL A 163 -4.54 4.45 22.56
N LEU A 164 -3.82 3.50 23.17
CA LEU A 164 -4.44 2.46 23.98
C LEU A 164 -4.96 2.94 25.34
N THR A 165 -4.62 4.15 25.79
CA THR A 165 -5.21 4.74 27.01
C THR A 165 -6.55 5.42 26.75
N GLU A 166 -6.85 5.79 25.51
CA GLU A 166 -8.07 6.51 25.16
C GLU A 166 -9.30 5.59 25.19
N PRO A 167 -10.52 6.11 25.47
CA PRO A 167 -11.72 5.33 25.33
C PRO A 167 -11.99 5.01 23.84
N PRO A 168 -12.59 3.87 23.52
CA PRO A 168 -12.99 3.57 22.17
C PRO A 168 -14.14 4.50 21.71
N ALA A 169 -14.19 4.79 20.41
CA ALA A 169 -15.29 5.52 19.77
C ALA A 169 -16.54 4.62 19.57
N ALA A 170 -16.38 3.31 19.66
CA ALA A 170 -17.45 2.31 19.65
C ALA A 170 -16.96 1.02 20.32
N GLU A 171 -17.88 0.19 20.81
CA GLU A 171 -17.56 -1.14 21.30
C GLU A 171 -16.83 -1.96 20.21
N PRO A 172 -15.69 -2.60 20.54
CA PRO A 172 -14.97 -3.44 19.60
C PRO A 172 -15.86 -4.54 19.00
N GLY A 173 -15.80 -4.71 17.69
CA GLY A 173 -16.62 -5.65 16.94
C GLY A 173 -18.00 -5.12 16.53
N SER A 174 -18.52 -4.07 17.15
CA SER A 174 -19.91 -3.62 16.95
C SER A 174 -20.15 -2.98 15.56
N LYS A 175 -19.22 -2.17 15.07
CA LYS A 175 -19.34 -1.49 13.77
C LYS A 175 -18.01 -1.28 13.08
N TYR A 176 -18.06 -1.01 11.78
CA TYR A 176 -16.93 -0.56 10.98
C TYR A 176 -16.62 0.91 11.29
N LEU A 177 -15.36 1.17 11.63
CA LEU A 177 -14.78 2.51 11.78
C LEU A 177 -13.39 2.51 11.15
N TYR A 178 -13.29 3.07 9.94
CA TYR A 178 -11.98 3.18 9.28
C TYR A 178 -11.00 3.93 10.18
N SER A 179 -9.82 3.37 10.40
CA SER A 179 -8.87 3.96 11.34
C SER A 179 -7.43 3.65 10.98
N ASN A 180 -6.61 4.70 10.80
CA ASN A 180 -5.17 4.57 10.66
C ASN A 180 -4.53 4.08 11.97
N ARG A 181 -5.12 4.39 13.14
CA ARG A 181 -4.68 3.88 14.45
C ARG A 181 -4.65 2.36 14.48
N SER A 182 -5.67 1.71 13.90
CA SER A 182 -5.77 0.24 13.84
C SER A 182 -4.55 -0.38 13.18
N TYR A 183 -4.12 0.16 12.05
CA TYR A 183 -2.96 -0.35 11.31
C TYR A 183 -1.63 0.04 11.95
N ALA A 184 -1.53 1.21 12.57
CA ALA A 184 -0.36 1.58 13.37
C ALA A 184 -0.15 0.62 14.54
N VAL A 185 -1.23 0.28 15.27
CA VAL A 185 -1.21 -0.71 16.37
C VAL A 185 -0.86 -2.11 15.82
N ALA A 186 -1.46 -2.52 14.69
CA ALA A 186 -1.14 -3.80 14.05
C ALA A 186 0.33 -3.90 13.61
N GLY A 187 0.90 -2.82 13.05
CA GLY A 187 2.33 -2.74 12.74
C GLY A 187 3.21 -2.87 13.99
N ALA A 188 2.85 -2.20 15.08
CA ALA A 188 3.57 -2.32 16.35
C ALA A 188 3.51 -3.74 16.94
N ILE A 189 2.41 -4.49 16.73
CA ILE A 189 2.34 -5.91 17.08
C ILE A 189 3.39 -6.71 16.30
N ALA A 190 3.50 -6.48 14.97
CA ALA A 190 4.52 -7.13 14.16
C ALA A 190 5.94 -6.84 14.66
N GLU A 191 6.23 -5.57 14.97
CA GLU A 191 7.52 -5.13 15.50
C GLU A 191 7.90 -5.83 16.81
N LYS A 192 6.91 -5.95 17.70
CA LYS A 192 7.14 -6.56 18.99
C LYS A 192 7.40 -8.06 18.88
N VAL A 193 6.58 -8.75 18.09
CA VAL A 193 6.66 -10.21 17.94
C VAL A 193 7.92 -10.64 17.17
N ALA A 194 8.31 -9.87 16.14
CA ALA A 194 9.48 -10.15 15.34
C ALA A 194 10.77 -9.49 15.88
N ASN A 195 10.65 -8.61 16.88
CA ASN A 195 11.74 -7.80 17.42
C ASN A 195 12.55 -7.03 16.35
N ASP A 196 11.84 -6.47 15.37
CA ASP A 196 12.41 -5.71 14.25
C ASP A 196 11.47 -4.55 13.90
N SER A 197 11.94 -3.52 13.17
CA SER A 197 11.06 -2.42 12.75
C SER A 197 10.09 -2.89 11.65
N TRP A 198 8.90 -2.28 11.59
CA TRP A 198 7.92 -2.57 10.54
C TRP A 198 8.53 -2.36 9.14
N GLU A 199 9.33 -1.31 8.99
CA GLU A 199 10.01 -0.98 7.74
C GLU A 199 10.99 -2.10 7.33
N SER A 200 11.78 -2.60 8.27
CA SER A 200 12.70 -3.73 8.04
C SER A 200 11.94 -5.02 7.72
N LEU A 201 10.85 -5.27 8.44
CA LEU A 201 10.00 -6.43 8.18
C LEU A 201 9.35 -6.38 6.79
N MET A 202 8.86 -5.21 6.36
CA MET A 202 8.32 -5.00 5.01
C MET A 202 9.39 -5.30 3.95
N GLN A 203 10.60 -4.79 4.12
CA GLN A 203 11.72 -5.08 3.21
C GLN A 203 11.99 -6.59 3.14
N LYS A 204 12.19 -7.25 4.28
CA LYS A 204 12.62 -8.65 4.35
C LYS A 204 11.54 -9.65 3.94
N ARG A 205 10.27 -9.35 4.22
CA ARG A 205 9.18 -10.32 4.10
C ARG A 205 8.24 -10.07 2.92
N ILE A 206 8.22 -8.84 2.39
CA ILE A 206 7.35 -8.45 1.28
C ILE A 206 8.19 -8.01 0.08
N PHE A 207 8.99 -6.94 0.22
CA PHE A 207 9.64 -6.33 -0.93
C PHE A 207 10.71 -7.23 -1.55
N GLN A 208 11.65 -7.73 -0.75
CA GLN A 208 12.72 -8.60 -1.25
C GLN A 208 12.22 -9.93 -1.84
N PRO A 209 11.32 -10.70 -1.17
CA PRO A 209 10.82 -11.94 -1.74
C PRO A 209 10.02 -11.77 -3.04
N LEU A 210 9.35 -10.62 -3.21
CA LEU A 210 8.61 -10.29 -4.44
C LEU A 210 9.46 -9.54 -5.48
N GLY A 211 10.73 -9.24 -5.19
CA GLY A 211 11.61 -8.49 -6.08
C GLY A 211 11.17 -7.03 -6.31
N MET A 212 10.53 -6.42 -5.32
CA MET A 212 10.03 -5.03 -5.32
C MET A 212 11.17 -4.08 -4.92
N GLN A 213 12.02 -3.73 -5.86
CA GLN A 213 13.29 -3.02 -5.62
C GLN A 213 13.15 -1.51 -5.46
N THR A 214 12.06 -0.94 -5.95
CA THR A 214 11.80 0.51 -5.91
C THR A 214 10.98 0.93 -4.71
N CYS A 215 10.47 -0.02 -3.93
CA CYS A 215 9.60 0.28 -2.81
C CYS A 215 10.38 0.77 -1.60
N GLY A 216 9.81 1.78 -0.94
CA GLY A 216 10.33 2.40 0.26
C GLY A 216 9.23 3.09 1.06
N PHE A 217 9.63 4.01 1.93
CA PHE A 217 8.72 4.66 2.89
C PHE A 217 8.95 6.17 2.89
N GLY A 218 7.87 6.92 3.05
CA GLY A 218 7.94 8.37 3.12
C GLY A 218 7.82 9.05 1.75
N ALA A 219 8.18 10.33 1.71
CA ALA A 219 8.18 11.10 0.47
C ALA A 219 9.24 10.59 -0.51
N MET A 220 8.92 10.62 -1.79
CA MET A 220 9.84 10.22 -2.86
C MET A 220 10.77 11.37 -3.22
N GLY A 221 11.97 11.02 -3.70
CA GLY A 221 12.97 11.97 -4.21
C GLY A 221 13.92 12.51 -3.15
N THR A 222 14.97 13.15 -3.64
CA THR A 222 16.04 13.70 -2.79
C THR A 222 15.70 15.11 -2.33
N PRO A 223 15.64 15.37 -1.01
CA PRO A 223 15.46 16.72 -0.47
C PRO A 223 16.51 17.71 -0.98
N GLY A 224 16.11 18.96 -1.24
CA GLY A 224 17.02 20.00 -1.76
C GLY A 224 17.32 19.90 -3.25
N ASN A 225 16.85 18.88 -3.96
CA ASN A 225 17.05 18.70 -5.39
C ASN A 225 16.01 19.51 -6.20
N THR A 226 16.16 20.84 -6.19
CA THR A 226 15.20 21.77 -6.82
C THR A 226 15.49 22.09 -8.28
N ASP A 227 16.70 21.75 -8.78
CA ASP A 227 17.07 21.91 -10.19
C ASP A 227 16.21 20.98 -11.06
N ALA A 228 15.45 21.56 -11.98
CA ALA A 228 14.54 20.83 -12.86
C ALA A 228 15.22 19.66 -13.60
N LYS A 229 16.51 19.78 -13.95
CA LYS A 229 17.29 18.74 -14.64
C LYS A 229 17.77 17.61 -13.71
N LYS A 230 17.66 17.79 -12.39
CA LYS A 230 18.15 16.86 -11.37
C LYS A 230 17.04 16.22 -10.56
N ILE A 231 15.77 16.48 -10.90
CA ILE A 231 14.64 15.86 -10.23
C ILE A 231 14.70 14.35 -10.50
N ASP A 232 15.00 13.59 -9.45
CA ASP A 232 15.26 12.15 -9.51
C ASP A 232 13.99 11.30 -9.38
N GLN A 233 12.95 11.82 -8.68
CA GLN A 233 11.65 11.16 -8.50
C GLN A 233 10.49 12.17 -8.61
N PRO A 234 9.26 11.73 -8.85
CA PRO A 234 8.08 12.58 -8.85
C PRO A 234 7.92 13.36 -7.54
N TRP A 235 7.78 14.67 -7.63
CA TRP A 235 7.33 15.49 -6.53
C TRP A 235 5.83 15.30 -6.32
N GLN A 236 5.41 15.41 -5.09
CA GLN A 236 4.01 15.39 -4.70
C GLN A 236 3.36 16.76 -4.95
N HIS A 237 2.06 16.81 -5.18
CA HIS A 237 1.35 18.06 -5.46
C HIS A 237 0.07 18.18 -4.64
N LYS A 238 -0.22 19.41 -4.17
CA LYS A 238 -1.54 19.83 -3.68
C LYS A 238 -2.22 20.67 -4.73
N LEU A 239 -3.49 20.40 -4.99
CA LEU A 239 -4.32 21.28 -5.80
C LEU A 239 -4.88 22.40 -4.90
N LEU A 240 -4.54 23.65 -5.21
CA LEU A 240 -5.07 24.84 -4.53
C LEU A 240 -5.90 25.64 -5.55
N LEU A 241 -7.23 25.48 -5.51
CA LEU A 241 -8.14 25.97 -6.56
C LEU A 241 -7.76 25.35 -7.91
N THR A 242 -7.08 26.08 -8.79
CA THR A 242 -6.61 25.63 -10.11
C THR A 242 -5.08 25.56 -10.21
N TRP A 243 -4.37 25.74 -9.09
CA TRP A 243 -2.91 25.77 -9.08
C TRP A 243 -2.31 24.50 -8.48
N HIS A 244 -1.46 23.85 -9.26
CA HIS A 244 -0.68 22.68 -8.80
C HIS A 244 0.52 23.14 -7.99
N ARG A 245 0.43 23.05 -6.68
CA ARG A 245 1.54 23.37 -5.78
C ARG A 245 2.45 22.14 -5.61
N PRO A 246 3.66 22.15 -6.19
CA PRO A 246 4.62 21.09 -5.92
C PRO A 246 5.10 21.18 -4.46
N ILE A 247 5.23 20.02 -3.83
CA ILE A 247 5.73 19.87 -2.46
C ILE A 247 7.12 19.26 -2.55
N GLU A 248 8.11 20.00 -2.04
CA GLU A 248 9.49 19.52 -2.02
C GLU A 248 9.62 18.25 -1.18
N PRO A 249 10.36 17.23 -1.65
CA PRO A 249 10.65 16.04 -0.86
C PRO A 249 11.31 16.37 0.47
N GLY A 250 10.90 15.69 1.52
CA GLY A 250 11.47 15.88 2.85
C GLY A 250 10.70 15.11 3.92
N PRO A 251 11.21 15.02 5.14
CA PRO A 251 10.59 14.22 6.20
C PRO A 251 9.13 14.58 6.49
N GLN A 252 8.76 15.86 6.38
CA GLN A 252 7.39 16.34 6.63
C GLN A 252 6.52 16.37 5.37
N ALA A 253 7.02 15.92 4.24
CA ALA A 253 6.26 15.80 2.99
C ALA A 253 5.54 14.45 2.88
N ASP A 254 5.19 13.82 3.99
CA ASP A 254 4.41 12.58 4.08
C ASP A 254 3.69 12.48 5.42
N ASN A 255 3.06 11.34 5.66
CA ASN A 255 2.51 10.96 6.96
C ASN A 255 3.62 10.71 7.99
N PRO A 256 3.41 11.03 9.27
CA PRO A 256 4.38 10.71 10.31
C PRO A 256 4.67 9.21 10.40
N PRO A 257 5.93 8.81 10.72
CA PRO A 257 6.32 7.40 10.79
C PRO A 257 5.49 6.55 11.75
N VAL A 258 4.85 7.16 12.75
CA VAL A 258 3.97 6.47 13.70
C VAL A 258 2.80 5.77 13.03
N ILE A 259 2.27 6.30 11.94
CA ILE A 259 1.20 5.68 11.15
C ILE A 259 1.73 5.03 9.85
N GLY A 260 3.04 4.81 9.77
CA GLY A 260 3.68 4.15 8.61
C GLY A 260 2.95 2.91 8.13
N PRO A 261 2.59 1.95 9.02
CA PRO A 261 1.84 0.75 8.63
C PRO A 261 0.47 0.99 8.01
N ALA A 262 -0.08 2.18 8.19
CA ALA A 262 -1.37 2.58 7.61
C ALA A 262 -1.22 3.27 6.25
N GLY A 263 -0.03 3.87 5.90
CA GLY A 263 0.00 4.67 4.69
C GLY A 263 1.26 5.46 4.39
N THR A 264 2.46 4.85 4.36
CA THR A 264 3.71 5.52 3.95
C THR A 264 4.51 4.79 2.88
N VAL A 265 4.02 3.68 2.34
CA VAL A 265 4.73 2.99 1.26
C VAL A 265 4.65 3.80 -0.03
N HIS A 266 5.80 3.91 -0.71
CA HIS A 266 5.88 4.31 -2.11
C HIS A 266 6.51 3.18 -2.94
N CYS A 267 6.12 3.08 -4.21
CA CYS A 267 6.64 2.09 -5.16
C CYS A 267 6.57 2.62 -6.58
N SER A 268 7.33 2.03 -7.49
CA SER A 268 6.98 2.10 -8.92
C SER A 268 5.73 1.27 -9.19
N ILE A 269 5.02 1.62 -10.26
CA ILE A 269 3.80 0.88 -10.65
C ILE A 269 4.10 -0.58 -11.00
N ILE A 270 5.29 -0.86 -11.53
CA ILE A 270 5.75 -2.20 -11.84
C ILE A 270 5.93 -3.03 -10.57
N ASP A 271 6.55 -2.46 -9.54
CA ASP A 271 6.79 -3.18 -8.29
C ASP A 271 5.51 -3.38 -7.50
N TRP A 272 4.61 -2.38 -7.46
CA TRP A 272 3.29 -2.59 -6.89
C TRP A 272 2.52 -3.68 -7.65
N GLY A 273 2.66 -3.75 -8.98
CA GLY A 273 2.10 -4.82 -9.80
C GLY A 273 2.56 -6.23 -9.39
N LYS A 274 3.81 -6.40 -8.95
CA LYS A 274 4.31 -7.69 -8.44
C LYS A 274 3.57 -8.14 -7.17
N PHE A 275 3.26 -7.20 -6.28
CA PHE A 275 2.44 -7.48 -5.10
C PHE A 275 1.05 -7.97 -5.50
N LEU A 276 0.40 -7.31 -6.47
CA LEU A 276 -0.92 -7.73 -6.96
C LEU A 276 -0.88 -9.08 -7.69
N THR A 277 0.18 -9.33 -8.46
CA THR A 277 0.40 -10.63 -9.11
C THR A 277 0.47 -11.76 -8.06
N ALA A 278 1.16 -11.54 -6.93
CA ALA A 278 1.22 -12.52 -5.85
C ALA A 278 -0.17 -12.80 -5.24
N HIS A 279 -1.01 -11.77 -5.06
CA HIS A 279 -2.37 -11.92 -4.57
C HIS A 279 -3.29 -12.65 -5.56
N LEU A 280 -3.20 -12.34 -6.88
CA LEU A 280 -3.93 -13.08 -7.93
C LEU A 280 -3.54 -14.55 -7.95
N ARG A 281 -2.25 -14.86 -7.87
CA ARG A 281 -1.75 -16.24 -7.79
C ARG A 281 -2.32 -16.98 -6.58
N GLY A 282 -2.34 -16.33 -5.41
CA GLY A 282 -2.92 -16.87 -4.19
C GLY A 282 -4.41 -17.19 -4.32
N GLU A 283 -5.19 -16.33 -4.98
CA GLU A 283 -6.62 -16.58 -5.27
C GLU A 283 -6.81 -17.77 -6.20
N GLN A 284 -5.87 -18.04 -7.10
CA GLN A 284 -5.86 -19.22 -7.99
C GLN A 284 -5.35 -20.50 -7.31
N GLY A 285 -5.01 -20.44 -6.02
CA GLY A 285 -4.49 -21.60 -5.30
C GLY A 285 -3.02 -21.91 -5.57
N LEU A 286 -2.27 -20.97 -6.15
CA LEU A 286 -0.84 -21.11 -6.42
C LEU A 286 -0.01 -20.62 -5.22
N PRO A 287 1.05 -21.33 -4.84
CA PRO A 287 1.90 -20.91 -3.72
C PRO A 287 2.69 -19.64 -4.05
N GLY A 288 3.06 -18.90 -3.01
CA GLY A 288 3.84 -17.67 -3.11
C GLY A 288 4.51 -17.36 -1.78
N ILE A 289 4.57 -16.05 -1.42
CA ILE A 289 5.08 -15.60 -0.11
C ILE A 289 4.17 -16.03 1.05
N LEU A 290 2.95 -16.43 0.76
CA LEU A 290 1.97 -17.02 1.67
C LEU A 290 1.34 -18.26 1.01
N LYS A 291 0.75 -19.11 1.84
CA LYS A 291 -0.11 -20.20 1.39
C LYS A 291 -1.40 -19.67 0.74
N PRO A 292 -1.99 -20.39 -0.22
CA PRO A 292 -3.25 -19.97 -0.86
C PRO A 292 -4.39 -19.70 0.13
N GLU A 293 -4.50 -20.52 1.19
CA GLU A 293 -5.54 -20.37 2.23
C GLU A 293 -5.37 -19.06 2.98
N THR A 294 -4.13 -18.61 3.17
CA THR A 294 -3.82 -17.35 3.85
C THR A 294 -4.16 -16.16 2.97
N PHE A 295 -3.88 -16.21 1.67
CA PHE A 295 -4.36 -15.18 0.73
C PHE A 295 -5.89 -15.08 0.74
N LYS A 296 -6.59 -16.22 0.65
CA LYS A 296 -8.06 -16.25 0.76
C LYS A 296 -8.56 -15.66 2.08
N ARG A 297 -7.84 -15.91 3.19
CA ARG A 297 -8.17 -15.31 4.48
C ARG A 297 -8.02 -13.80 4.48
N LEU A 298 -6.95 -13.26 3.87
CA LEU A 298 -6.74 -11.83 3.71
C LEU A 298 -7.87 -11.16 2.92
N HIS A 299 -8.48 -11.87 1.99
CA HIS A 299 -9.53 -11.39 1.09
C HIS A 299 -10.95 -11.74 1.57
N THR A 300 -11.10 -12.39 2.72
CA THR A 300 -12.42 -12.76 3.26
C THR A 300 -12.80 -11.82 4.40
N PRO A 301 -13.80 -10.94 4.20
CA PRO A 301 -14.27 -10.07 5.26
C PRO A 301 -14.75 -10.88 6.45
N PRO A 302 -14.25 -10.63 7.68
CA PRO A 302 -14.81 -11.25 8.86
C PRO A 302 -16.22 -10.72 9.16
N TYR A 303 -16.52 -9.48 8.71
CA TYR A 303 -17.80 -8.80 8.85
C TYR A 303 -17.97 -7.75 7.74
N GLY A 304 -19.18 -7.62 7.18
CA GLY A 304 -19.50 -6.62 6.15
C GLY A 304 -18.60 -6.78 4.91
N ASP A 305 -18.11 -5.67 4.38
CA ASP A 305 -17.46 -5.63 3.07
C ASP A 305 -15.94 -5.34 3.14
N TYR A 306 -15.36 -5.18 4.34
CA TYR A 306 -13.94 -4.91 4.51
C TYR A 306 -13.19 -6.11 5.10
N ALA A 307 -12.28 -6.64 4.31
CA ALA A 307 -11.34 -7.68 4.69
C ALA A 307 -10.06 -7.08 5.33
N PHE A 308 -8.92 -7.74 5.19
CA PHE A 308 -7.67 -7.24 5.77
C PHE A 308 -6.90 -6.38 4.76
N GLY A 309 -7.25 -5.09 4.73
CA GLY A 309 -6.68 -4.12 3.78
C GLY A 309 -7.39 -4.08 2.42
N TRP A 310 -8.57 -4.68 2.30
CA TRP A 310 -9.33 -4.77 1.06
C TRP A 310 -10.81 -4.50 1.28
N LEU A 311 -11.40 -3.62 0.48
CA LEU A 311 -12.83 -3.55 0.28
C LEU A 311 -13.24 -4.65 -0.70
N VAL A 312 -14.23 -5.44 -0.35
CA VAL A 312 -14.70 -6.60 -1.12
C VAL A 312 -16.09 -6.30 -1.66
N LEU A 313 -16.22 -6.27 -2.97
CA LEU A 313 -17.44 -5.88 -3.67
C LEU A 313 -17.77 -6.89 -4.76
N ASP A 314 -19.04 -6.95 -5.18
CA ASP A 314 -19.45 -7.66 -6.40
C ASP A 314 -19.57 -6.69 -7.56
N ARG A 315 -18.97 -7.05 -8.70
CA ARG A 315 -19.01 -6.26 -9.93
C ARG A 315 -19.28 -7.15 -11.15
N PRO A 316 -20.34 -6.86 -11.95
CA PRO A 316 -20.67 -7.65 -13.14
C PRO A 316 -19.52 -7.72 -14.15
N TRP A 317 -18.78 -6.63 -14.34
CA TRP A 317 -17.64 -6.58 -15.27
C TRP A 317 -16.51 -7.55 -14.89
N ALA A 318 -16.39 -7.89 -13.60
CA ALA A 318 -15.37 -8.80 -13.07
C ALA A 318 -15.83 -10.26 -13.03
N GLY A 319 -17.10 -10.55 -13.34
CA GLY A 319 -17.67 -11.87 -13.19
C GLY A 319 -17.93 -12.27 -11.73
N GLY A 320 -18.05 -11.29 -10.83
CA GLY A 320 -18.32 -11.48 -9.40
C GLY A 320 -17.45 -10.62 -8.51
N ARG A 321 -16.87 -11.24 -7.49
CA ARG A 321 -16.13 -10.56 -6.43
C ARG A 321 -14.87 -9.86 -6.94
N VAL A 322 -14.68 -8.63 -6.47
CA VAL A 322 -13.48 -7.82 -6.67
C VAL A 322 -12.91 -7.35 -5.34
N PHE A 323 -11.62 -7.09 -5.32
CA PHE A 323 -10.93 -6.46 -4.21
C PHE A 323 -10.46 -5.08 -4.65
N ASN A 324 -10.78 -4.08 -3.84
CA ASN A 324 -10.46 -2.69 -4.11
C ASN A 324 -9.82 -2.05 -2.88
N HIS A 325 -8.91 -1.18 -3.10
CA HIS A 325 -8.49 -0.18 -2.12
C HIS A 325 -8.05 1.09 -2.84
N ALA A 326 -8.13 2.21 -2.13
CA ALA A 326 -7.58 3.47 -2.59
C ALA A 326 -6.76 4.10 -1.47
N GLY A 327 -5.73 4.83 -1.85
CA GLY A 327 -4.82 5.45 -0.92
C GLY A 327 -4.46 6.88 -1.29
N SER A 328 -4.34 7.72 -0.27
CA SER A 328 -3.85 9.09 -0.40
C SER A 328 -3.09 9.49 0.87
N ASN A 329 -2.05 10.29 0.69
CA ASN A 329 -1.43 11.08 1.75
C ASN A 329 -1.77 12.58 1.60
N THR A 330 -2.91 12.89 0.94
CA THR A 330 -3.36 14.25 0.57
C THR A 330 -2.56 14.95 -0.53
N MET A 331 -1.46 14.37 -0.98
CA MET A 331 -0.57 14.91 -2.01
C MET A 331 -0.31 13.96 -3.16
N ASN A 332 -0.77 12.73 -3.04
CA ASN A 332 -0.79 11.67 -4.03
C ASN A 332 -2.11 10.92 -3.96
N TYR A 333 -2.43 10.18 -4.99
CA TYR A 333 -3.55 9.24 -4.98
C TYR A 333 -3.16 7.96 -5.74
N ALA A 334 -3.58 6.81 -5.21
CA ALA A 334 -3.43 5.52 -5.83
C ALA A 334 -4.72 4.71 -5.67
N VAL A 335 -5.02 3.85 -6.64
CA VAL A 335 -6.18 2.95 -6.57
C VAL A 335 -5.89 1.64 -7.26
N VAL A 336 -6.40 0.55 -6.70
CA VAL A 336 -6.34 -0.79 -7.27
C VAL A 336 -7.72 -1.42 -7.34
N TRP A 337 -7.98 -2.12 -8.45
CA TRP A 337 -9.10 -3.05 -8.60
C TRP A 337 -8.55 -4.40 -9.05
N MET A 338 -8.79 -5.44 -8.25
CA MET A 338 -8.36 -6.80 -8.55
C MET A 338 -9.59 -7.69 -8.76
N ALA A 339 -9.66 -8.35 -9.91
CA ALA A 339 -10.75 -9.20 -10.37
C ALA A 339 -10.28 -10.65 -10.56
N PRO A 340 -10.20 -11.47 -9.48
CA PRO A 340 -9.60 -12.81 -9.55
C PRO A 340 -10.29 -13.76 -10.52
N ALA A 341 -11.63 -13.67 -10.65
CA ALA A 341 -12.39 -14.51 -11.57
C ALA A 341 -12.05 -14.25 -13.05
N LYS A 342 -11.46 -13.11 -13.36
CA LYS A 342 -11.00 -12.71 -14.71
C LYS A 342 -9.47 -12.69 -14.82
N ASP A 343 -8.77 -13.05 -13.76
CA ASP A 343 -7.30 -13.07 -13.68
C ASP A 343 -6.65 -11.75 -14.07
N PHE A 344 -7.13 -10.64 -13.55
CA PHE A 344 -6.42 -9.36 -13.70
C PHE A 344 -6.56 -8.42 -12.50
N ALA A 345 -5.63 -7.50 -12.38
CA ALA A 345 -5.77 -6.30 -11.57
C ALA A 345 -5.36 -5.06 -12.38
N VAL A 346 -6.05 -3.95 -12.16
CA VAL A 346 -5.67 -2.64 -12.69
C VAL A 346 -5.20 -1.74 -11.55
N LEU A 347 -4.11 -1.02 -11.80
CA LEU A 347 -3.46 -0.13 -10.86
C LEU A 347 -3.36 1.25 -11.50
N VAL A 348 -3.64 2.28 -10.72
CA VAL A 348 -3.48 3.69 -11.14
C VAL A 348 -2.82 4.48 -10.03
N MET A 349 -1.90 5.36 -10.40
CA MET A 349 -1.19 6.26 -9.47
C MET A 349 -1.06 7.66 -10.07
N THR A 350 -1.15 8.67 -9.24
CA THR A 350 -0.84 10.07 -9.59
C THR A 350 -0.05 10.75 -8.47
N ASN A 351 0.78 11.70 -8.83
CA ASN A 351 1.56 12.49 -7.88
C ASN A 351 0.82 13.76 -7.41
N GLN A 352 -0.52 13.72 -7.39
CA GLN A 352 -1.38 14.78 -6.89
C GLN A 352 -2.50 14.22 -6.01
N GLY A 353 -2.81 14.95 -4.93
CA GLY A 353 -3.98 14.66 -4.08
C GLY A 353 -5.30 15.10 -4.73
N ASP A 354 -6.42 14.73 -4.11
CA ASP A 354 -7.79 15.11 -4.50
C ASP A 354 -8.14 14.77 -5.97
N THR A 355 -7.70 13.59 -6.44
CA THR A 355 -7.80 13.16 -7.85
C THR A 355 -8.64 11.89 -8.03
N PHE A 356 -9.64 11.69 -7.17
CA PHE A 356 -10.51 10.50 -7.22
C PHE A 356 -11.10 10.28 -8.62
N ASP A 357 -11.75 11.30 -9.18
CA ASP A 357 -12.43 11.19 -10.49
C ASP A 357 -11.46 10.86 -11.64
N ALA A 358 -10.26 11.41 -11.60
CA ALA A 358 -9.23 11.14 -12.59
C ALA A 358 -8.74 9.69 -12.53
N CYS A 359 -8.47 9.21 -11.32
CA CYS A 359 -8.00 7.83 -11.11
C CYS A 359 -9.12 6.81 -11.37
N ASP A 360 -10.38 7.13 -11.06
CA ASP A 360 -11.53 6.29 -11.41
C ASP A 360 -11.72 6.20 -12.92
N ALA A 361 -11.60 7.33 -13.62
CA ALA A 361 -11.64 7.35 -15.09
C ALA A 361 -10.50 6.51 -15.70
N ALA A 362 -9.29 6.60 -15.16
CA ALA A 362 -8.16 5.80 -15.61
C ALA A 362 -8.37 4.31 -15.32
N ALA A 363 -8.78 3.96 -14.10
CA ALA A 363 -9.10 2.58 -13.74
C ALA A 363 -10.20 1.98 -14.63
N THR A 364 -11.25 2.77 -14.93
CA THR A 364 -12.32 2.37 -15.84
C THR A 364 -11.78 2.11 -17.25
N ALA A 365 -10.94 3.00 -17.78
CA ALA A 365 -10.33 2.81 -19.10
C ALA A 365 -9.47 1.54 -19.15
N LEU A 366 -8.67 1.28 -18.11
CA LEU A 366 -7.87 0.05 -17.99
C LEU A 366 -8.74 -1.21 -17.91
N ILE A 367 -9.83 -1.20 -17.13
CA ILE A 367 -10.78 -2.32 -17.04
C ILE A 367 -11.45 -2.59 -18.40
N LEU A 368 -11.82 -1.56 -19.13
CA LEU A 368 -12.40 -1.71 -20.47
C LEU A 368 -11.38 -2.27 -21.48
N HIS A 369 -10.11 -1.95 -21.31
CA HIS A 369 -9.02 -2.44 -22.13
C HIS A 369 -8.70 -3.95 -21.93
N THR A 370 -9.15 -4.54 -20.81
CA THR A 370 -9.00 -5.99 -20.56
C THR A 370 -10.08 -6.86 -21.23
N LYS A 371 -11.05 -6.25 -21.89
CA LYS A 371 -12.16 -6.95 -22.58
C LYS A 371 -11.79 -7.25 -24.03
#